data_79c68bbf9cb4d95f76b03b4a595e962f
#
_entry.id   79c68bbf9cb4d95f76b03b4a595e962f
#
_cell.length_a   1.000
_cell.length_b   1.000
_cell.length_c   1.000
_cell.angle_alpha   90.00
_cell.angle_beta   90.00
_cell.angle_gamma   90.00
#
_symmetry.space_group_name_H-M   'P 1'
#
loop_
_entity.id
_entity.type
_entity.pdbx_description
1 polymer ?
#
loop_
_entity_poly.entity_id
_entity_poly.type
_entity_poly.pdbx_seq_one_letter_code
_entity_poly.pdbx_strand_id
1 'polypeptide(L)'
;MLRLALRYWIVAILTMLLIACEPSQPDIQYQIAACASMPSPRASAVSFVVDDMAYVFAGRDSAGNYLNDLWRYDPQQDEWSRVGTTPLVGRVNATACVYDDRVYIGLGFNGRYTTSTGYLKDWWCYEPNTDTWQQLSDYPANTTARTVSMIGDGELYVGYGFCWTYERDMYRYDIETDTWSFIDVHLDRKAFTFPMRSFGGVGTTCQSRHFAGTGFRAYSLNWWGEFDPQGQWHKRRNVPGVTRTIAACAATDNYVYVIGGMHFGGVNTDGQVLHDIQQYDPQTDTWRHVGDLPHGGRMNHLAFSVGKRIYVGLGENEDIQICSNMYCIYEK
;
A
#
# COMPACT_ATOMS: atom_id res chain seq x y z
N MET A 1 -15.92 -59.88 10.41
CA MET A 1 -16.15 -58.84 9.40
C MET A 1 -17.03 -57.70 9.90
N LEU A 2 -18.10 -57.95 10.63
CA LEU A 2 -19.00 -56.87 11.12
C LEU A 2 -18.34 -55.86 12.08
N ARG A 3 -17.41 -56.30 12.94
CA ARG A 3 -16.71 -55.44 13.91
C ARG A 3 -15.66 -54.51 13.27
N LEU A 4 -15.09 -54.83 12.11
CA LEU A 4 -14.17 -53.99 11.39
C LEU A 4 -14.95 -52.89 10.65
N ALA A 5 -16.07 -53.22 10.01
CA ALA A 5 -16.91 -52.26 9.31
C ALA A 5 -17.43 -51.16 10.25
N LEU A 6 -17.84 -51.51 11.49
CA LEU A 6 -18.33 -50.55 12.46
C LEU A 6 -17.25 -49.54 12.92
N ARG A 7 -15.98 -49.94 13.00
CA ARG A 7 -14.85 -49.08 13.34
C ARG A 7 -14.57 -48.05 12.23
N TYR A 8 -14.67 -48.41 10.99
CA TYR A 8 -14.47 -47.48 9.86
C TYR A 8 -15.62 -46.45 9.75
N TRP A 9 -16.85 -46.85 10.07
CA TRP A 9 -17.98 -45.92 10.10
C TRP A 9 -17.88 -44.90 11.25
N ILE A 10 -17.42 -45.30 12.43
CA ILE A 10 -17.22 -44.40 13.57
C ILE A 10 -16.07 -43.44 13.29
N VAL A 11 -14.97 -43.88 12.67
CA VAL A 11 -13.85 -43.00 12.30
C VAL A 11 -14.28 -42.03 11.18
N ALA A 12 -15.05 -42.44 10.20
CA ALA A 12 -15.57 -41.59 9.13
C ALA A 12 -16.56 -40.55 9.66
N ILE A 13 -17.42 -40.90 10.62
CA ILE A 13 -18.33 -39.95 11.26
C ILE A 13 -17.58 -38.95 12.18
N LEU A 14 -16.54 -39.40 12.90
CA LEU A 14 -15.71 -38.51 13.71
C LEU A 14 -14.89 -37.56 12.83
N THR A 15 -14.38 -37.99 11.68
CA THR A 15 -13.69 -37.10 10.73
C THR A 15 -14.65 -36.12 10.04
N MET A 16 -15.89 -36.52 9.74
CA MET A 16 -16.90 -35.57 9.22
C MET A 16 -17.37 -34.55 10.28
N LEU A 17 -17.39 -34.90 11.56
CA LEU A 17 -17.76 -33.98 12.65
C LEU A 17 -16.63 -32.96 12.98
N LEU A 18 -15.37 -33.25 12.59
CA LEU A 18 -14.26 -32.30 12.76
C LEU A 18 -14.14 -31.31 11.61
N ILE A 19 -14.85 -31.49 10.50
CA ILE A 19 -14.87 -30.57 9.35
C ILE A 19 -15.95 -29.48 9.51
N ALA A 20 -16.83 -29.57 10.52
CA ALA A 20 -18.03 -28.74 10.64
C ALA A 20 -17.98 -27.68 11.75
N CYS A 21 -16.79 -27.17 12.09
CA CYS A 21 -16.72 -26.00 12.96
C CYS A 21 -15.50 -25.15 12.60
N GLU A 22 -15.52 -24.56 11.40
CA GLU A 22 -14.84 -23.26 11.28
C GLU A 22 -15.71 -22.29 12.11
N PRO A 23 -15.13 -21.62 13.11
CA PRO A 23 -15.87 -20.57 13.80
C PRO A 23 -16.30 -19.56 12.73
N SER A 24 -17.61 -19.39 12.55
CA SER A 24 -18.14 -18.35 11.70
C SER A 24 -17.52 -17.04 12.21
N GLN A 25 -16.67 -16.42 11.42
CA GLN A 25 -16.23 -15.07 11.73
C GLN A 25 -17.48 -14.22 11.93
N PRO A 26 -17.53 -13.37 12.97
CA PRO A 26 -18.67 -12.49 13.17
C PRO A 26 -18.94 -11.75 11.87
N ASP A 27 -20.20 -11.64 11.49
CA ASP A 27 -20.66 -10.95 10.29
C ASP A 27 -20.48 -9.42 10.52
N ILE A 28 -19.22 -8.98 10.45
CA ILE A 28 -18.88 -7.58 10.64
C ILE A 28 -19.34 -6.83 9.40
N GLN A 29 -20.30 -5.93 9.60
CA GLN A 29 -20.80 -5.07 8.55
C GLN A 29 -19.96 -3.81 8.46
N TYR A 30 -19.50 -3.49 7.25
CA TYR A 30 -18.79 -2.25 6.95
C TYR A 30 -19.77 -1.20 6.41
N GLN A 31 -19.48 0.04 6.76
CA GLN A 31 -20.14 1.19 6.18
C GLN A 31 -19.12 2.02 5.41
N ILE A 32 -19.53 2.51 4.24
CA ILE A 32 -18.73 3.41 3.41
C ILE A 32 -19.49 4.72 3.34
N ALA A 33 -18.92 5.78 3.89
CA ALA A 33 -19.49 7.12 3.92
C ALA A 33 -18.64 8.09 3.10
N ALA A 34 -19.28 9.05 2.42
CA ALA A 34 -18.54 10.12 1.76
C ALA A 34 -17.95 11.07 2.83
N CYS A 35 -16.76 11.57 2.54
CA CYS A 35 -16.07 12.62 3.30
C CYS A 35 -15.88 13.86 2.42
N ALA A 36 -15.42 14.95 3.02
CA ALA A 36 -15.10 16.18 2.29
C ALA A 36 -14.12 15.90 1.15
N SER A 37 -14.49 16.35 -0.05
CA SER A 37 -13.64 16.23 -1.23
C SER A 37 -12.41 17.12 -1.09
N MET A 38 -11.25 16.63 -1.55
CA MET A 38 -10.02 17.42 -1.54
C MET A 38 -10.14 18.60 -2.52
N PRO A 39 -9.86 19.85 -2.09
CA PRO A 39 -9.97 21.04 -2.95
C PRO A 39 -9.03 21.03 -4.16
N SER A 40 -7.96 20.23 -4.11
CA SER A 40 -6.98 20.08 -5.19
C SER A 40 -6.91 18.61 -5.65
N PRO A 41 -7.75 18.20 -6.61
CA PRO A 41 -7.80 16.82 -7.11
C PRO A 41 -6.46 16.38 -7.69
N ARG A 42 -6.06 15.14 -7.41
CA ARG A 42 -4.77 14.63 -7.85
C ARG A 42 -4.71 13.10 -7.90
N ALA A 43 -3.76 12.59 -8.67
CA ALA A 43 -3.42 11.19 -8.75
C ALA A 43 -1.96 10.95 -8.40
N SER A 44 -1.61 9.73 -8.00
CA SER A 44 -0.24 9.32 -7.66
C SER A 44 0.43 10.18 -6.58
N ALA A 45 -0.37 10.76 -5.68
CA ALA A 45 0.09 11.41 -4.46
C ALA A 45 0.51 10.35 -3.42
N VAL A 46 1.16 10.79 -2.37
CA VAL A 46 1.43 10.00 -1.17
C VAL A 46 0.71 10.60 0.03
N SER A 47 0.25 9.74 0.94
CA SER A 47 -0.39 10.14 2.20
C SER A 47 0.35 9.58 3.40
N PHE A 48 0.23 10.26 4.52
CA PHE A 48 0.72 9.84 5.82
C PHE A 48 -0.16 10.43 6.92
N VAL A 49 -0.09 9.86 8.12
CA VAL A 49 -0.89 10.30 9.28
C VAL A 49 0.04 10.56 10.46
N VAL A 50 -0.13 11.73 11.10
CA VAL A 50 0.56 12.14 12.33
C VAL A 50 -0.46 12.79 13.23
N ASP A 51 -0.52 12.43 14.52
CA ASP A 51 -1.45 13.00 15.52
C ASP A 51 -2.92 13.01 15.06
N ASP A 52 -3.38 11.89 14.49
CA ASP A 52 -4.73 11.72 13.93
C ASP A 52 -5.08 12.67 12.78
N MET A 53 -4.13 13.45 12.29
CA MET A 53 -4.26 14.27 11.09
C MET A 53 -3.67 13.56 9.89
N ALA A 54 -4.41 13.51 8.79
CA ALA A 54 -3.88 12.96 7.55
C ALA A 54 -3.29 14.07 6.67
N TYR A 55 -2.22 13.73 5.99
CA TYR A 55 -1.53 14.63 5.07
C TYR A 55 -1.46 14.01 3.69
N VAL A 56 -1.56 14.86 2.67
CA VAL A 56 -1.40 14.48 1.26
C VAL A 56 -0.35 15.37 0.62
N PHE A 57 0.70 14.76 0.11
CA PHE A 57 1.82 15.41 -0.53
C PHE A 57 1.93 15.04 -2.00
N ALA A 58 2.27 16.02 -2.84
CA ALA A 58 2.64 15.82 -4.24
C ALA A 58 1.49 15.27 -5.11
N GLY A 59 1.81 14.51 -6.13
CA GLY A 59 0.86 13.99 -7.11
C GLY A 59 0.83 14.79 -8.40
N ARG A 60 -0.11 14.43 -9.28
CA ARG A 60 -0.33 15.07 -10.58
C ARG A 60 -1.77 15.56 -10.69
N ASP A 61 -1.97 16.81 -11.08
CA ASP A 61 -3.28 17.39 -11.33
C ASP A 61 -3.83 17.03 -12.73
N SER A 62 -5.06 17.47 -13.03
CA SER A 62 -5.73 17.23 -14.32
C SER A 62 -5.09 17.99 -15.49
N ALA A 63 -4.29 19.02 -15.23
CA ALA A 63 -3.52 19.75 -16.23
C ALA A 63 -2.16 19.08 -16.53
N GLY A 64 -1.82 18.02 -15.79
CA GLY A 64 -0.56 17.30 -15.94
C GLY A 64 0.61 17.89 -15.13
N ASN A 65 0.37 18.86 -14.26
CA ASN A 65 1.40 19.45 -13.42
C ASN A 65 1.80 18.48 -12.30
N TYR A 66 3.09 18.40 -12.02
CA TYR A 66 3.64 17.67 -10.89
C TYR A 66 3.70 18.61 -9.69
N LEU A 67 2.93 18.27 -8.67
CA LEU A 67 2.68 19.11 -7.52
C LEU A 67 3.75 18.91 -6.43
N ASN A 68 3.99 19.95 -5.61
CA ASN A 68 4.87 19.91 -4.45
C ASN A 68 4.24 20.55 -3.20
N ASP A 69 2.92 20.75 -3.25
CA ASP A 69 2.17 21.26 -2.11
C ASP A 69 1.84 20.15 -1.11
N LEU A 70 1.61 20.55 0.13
CA LEU A 70 1.20 19.71 1.24
C LEU A 70 -0.17 20.18 1.73
N TRP A 71 -1.07 19.22 1.89
CA TRP A 71 -2.41 19.40 2.41
C TRP A 71 -2.60 18.55 3.66
N ARG A 72 -3.42 19.06 4.59
CA ARG A 72 -3.84 18.39 5.81
C ARG A 72 -5.34 18.18 5.80
N TYR A 73 -5.77 17.00 6.21
CA TYR A 73 -7.16 16.65 6.44
C TYR A 73 -7.38 16.38 7.93
N ASP A 74 -8.39 17.02 8.50
CA ASP A 74 -8.89 16.78 9.85
C ASP A 74 -10.09 15.85 9.78
N PRO A 75 -9.98 14.58 10.19
CA PRO A 75 -11.10 13.64 10.15
C PRO A 75 -12.22 13.93 11.15
N GLN A 76 -11.97 14.73 12.18
CA GLN A 76 -12.98 15.10 13.18
C GLN A 76 -13.86 16.23 12.69
N GLN A 77 -13.28 17.18 11.95
CA GLN A 77 -14.00 18.30 11.36
C GLN A 77 -14.48 18.00 9.94
N ASP A 78 -13.98 16.91 9.32
CA ASP A 78 -14.18 16.59 7.91
C ASP A 78 -13.75 17.77 6.99
N GLU A 79 -12.57 18.35 7.25
CA GLU A 79 -12.10 19.54 6.57
C GLU A 79 -10.66 19.41 6.06
N TRP A 80 -10.42 20.00 4.87
CA TRP A 80 -9.11 20.13 4.27
C TRP A 80 -8.52 21.52 4.48
N SER A 81 -7.23 21.59 4.80
CA SER A 81 -6.46 22.82 4.86
C SER A 81 -5.14 22.67 4.11
N ARG A 82 -4.72 23.72 3.39
CA ARG A 82 -3.43 23.74 2.75
C ARG A 82 -2.36 24.11 3.77
N VAL A 83 -1.34 23.27 3.94
CA VAL A 83 -0.19 23.57 4.81
C VAL A 83 0.77 24.52 4.09
N GLY A 84 1.16 24.22 2.84
CA GLY A 84 2.07 25.06 2.09
C GLY A 84 2.68 24.36 0.88
N THR A 85 3.80 24.89 0.42
CA THR A 85 4.70 24.24 -0.53
C THR A 85 5.92 23.70 0.21
N THR A 86 6.37 22.53 -0.20
CA THR A 86 7.54 21.89 0.41
C THR A 86 8.84 22.28 -0.30
N PRO A 87 10.03 22.05 0.30
CA PRO A 87 11.31 22.24 -0.39
C PRO A 87 11.55 21.19 -1.51
N LEU A 88 10.75 20.11 -1.54
CA LEU A 88 10.87 19.07 -2.54
C LEU A 88 10.33 19.52 -3.89
N VAL A 89 10.94 19.07 -4.97
CA VAL A 89 10.40 19.32 -6.33
C VAL A 89 9.09 18.57 -6.54
N GLY A 90 8.22 19.09 -7.43
CA GLY A 90 6.96 18.46 -7.79
C GLY A 90 7.17 17.05 -8.33
N ARG A 91 6.38 16.08 -7.85
CA ARG A 91 6.59 14.66 -8.12
C ARG A 91 5.31 13.82 -8.03
N VAL A 92 5.37 12.64 -8.58
CA VAL A 92 4.40 11.55 -8.42
C VAL A 92 5.08 10.32 -7.83
N ASN A 93 4.28 9.42 -7.26
CA ASN A 93 4.74 8.13 -6.75
C ASN A 93 5.90 8.24 -5.74
N ALA A 94 5.84 9.27 -4.91
CA ALA A 94 6.71 9.43 -3.75
C ALA A 94 6.45 8.33 -2.72
N THR A 95 7.37 8.17 -1.80
CA THR A 95 7.29 7.24 -0.67
C THR A 95 7.30 8.04 0.63
N ALA A 96 6.47 7.64 1.59
CA ALA A 96 6.46 8.22 2.93
C ALA A 96 6.30 7.12 3.99
N CYS A 97 6.99 7.30 5.11
CA CYS A 97 6.86 6.51 6.33
C CYS A 97 6.79 7.46 7.53
N VAL A 98 6.07 7.06 8.57
CA VAL A 98 5.97 7.83 9.81
C VAL A 98 6.58 7.03 10.96
N TYR A 99 7.48 7.64 11.70
CA TYR A 99 8.06 7.08 12.90
C TYR A 99 8.28 8.17 13.95
N ASP A 100 7.78 7.97 15.16
CA ASP A 100 7.91 8.91 16.28
C ASP A 100 7.51 10.34 15.88
N ASP A 101 6.29 10.46 15.30
CA ASP A 101 5.67 11.71 14.81
C ASP A 101 6.48 12.47 13.74
N ARG A 102 7.53 11.85 13.21
CA ARG A 102 8.33 12.36 12.10
C ARG A 102 7.99 11.62 10.81
N VAL A 103 7.99 12.37 9.73
CA VAL A 103 7.68 11.85 8.39
C VAL A 103 8.94 11.75 7.57
N TYR A 104 9.29 10.54 7.16
CA TYR A 104 10.40 10.27 6.25
C TYR A 104 9.84 10.13 4.86
N ILE A 105 10.20 11.06 3.94
CA ILE A 105 9.52 11.24 2.67
C ILE A 105 10.49 11.61 1.55
N GLY A 106 10.24 11.10 0.36
CA GLY A 106 11.07 11.40 -0.81
C GLY A 106 10.78 10.52 -2.00
N LEU A 107 11.77 10.30 -2.83
CA LEU A 107 11.72 9.45 -4.01
C LEU A 107 10.66 9.89 -5.02
N GLY A 108 10.30 9.02 -5.94
CA GLY A 108 9.29 9.29 -6.96
C GLY A 108 9.86 9.79 -8.28
N PHE A 109 8.99 10.42 -9.06
CA PHE A 109 9.28 10.84 -10.43
C PHE A 109 8.77 12.26 -10.70
N ASN A 110 9.58 13.11 -11.33
CA ASN A 110 9.28 14.54 -11.58
C ASN A 110 8.84 14.88 -13.02
N GLY A 111 8.50 13.89 -13.83
CA GLY A 111 8.04 14.09 -15.19
C GLY A 111 9.12 14.18 -16.27
N ARG A 112 10.41 14.15 -15.90
CA ARG A 112 11.50 14.24 -16.89
C ARG A 112 11.85 12.88 -17.46
N TYR A 113 11.15 12.48 -18.52
CA TYR A 113 11.30 11.15 -19.14
C TYR A 113 12.59 10.97 -19.94
N THR A 114 13.32 12.03 -20.26
CA THR A 114 14.48 11.97 -21.16
C THR A 114 15.78 11.60 -20.48
N THR A 115 15.79 11.56 -19.15
CA THR A 115 17.00 11.30 -18.36
C THR A 115 16.66 10.51 -17.10
N SER A 116 17.62 9.76 -16.57
CA SER A 116 17.51 9.12 -15.26
C SER A 116 17.29 10.12 -14.11
N THR A 117 17.60 11.40 -14.33
CA THR A 117 17.40 12.48 -13.34
C THR A 117 15.93 12.80 -13.05
N GLY A 118 14.99 12.25 -13.80
CA GLY A 118 13.57 12.33 -13.50
C GLY A 118 13.17 11.45 -12.33
N TYR A 119 13.92 10.40 -12.04
CA TYR A 119 13.73 9.52 -10.91
C TYR A 119 14.53 10.04 -9.72
N LEU A 120 13.81 10.51 -8.71
CA LEU A 120 14.36 11.26 -7.59
C LEU A 120 14.87 10.31 -6.50
N LYS A 121 15.99 10.66 -5.88
CA LYS A 121 16.61 9.88 -4.81
C LYS A 121 16.63 10.61 -3.47
N ASP A 122 16.25 11.88 -3.48
CA ASP A 122 16.24 12.72 -2.30
C ASP A 122 15.36 12.13 -1.19
N TRP A 123 15.84 12.20 0.03
CA TRP A 123 15.15 11.74 1.22
C TRP A 123 15.12 12.85 2.25
N TRP A 124 13.98 13.04 2.91
CA TRP A 124 13.73 14.16 3.79
C TRP A 124 13.03 13.70 5.06
N CYS A 125 13.30 14.38 6.17
CA CYS A 125 12.50 14.33 7.37
C CYS A 125 11.64 15.60 7.45
N TYR A 126 10.34 15.42 7.68
CA TYR A 126 9.38 16.49 7.95
C TYR A 126 8.82 16.33 9.36
N GLU A 127 8.83 17.39 10.13
CA GLU A 127 8.22 17.49 11.46
C GLU A 127 6.95 18.34 11.37
N PRO A 128 5.74 17.74 11.36
CA PRO A 128 4.49 18.49 11.19
C PRO A 128 4.22 19.52 12.27
N ASN A 129 4.63 19.25 13.52
CA ASN A 129 4.38 20.11 14.67
C ASN A 129 5.15 21.45 14.60
N THR A 130 6.27 21.47 13.90
CA THR A 130 7.12 22.66 13.75
C THR A 130 7.16 23.19 12.32
N ASP A 131 6.53 22.47 11.38
CA ASP A 131 6.58 22.69 9.92
C ASP A 131 8.03 22.82 9.41
N THR A 132 8.92 21.95 9.91
CA THR A 132 10.34 21.97 9.54
C THR A 132 10.72 20.78 8.67
N TRP A 133 11.64 21.04 7.73
CA TRP A 133 12.15 20.08 6.76
C TRP A 133 13.66 19.95 6.88
N GLN A 134 14.14 18.71 6.96
CA GLN A 134 15.57 18.39 6.95
C GLN A 134 15.87 17.41 5.80
N GLN A 135 16.84 17.76 4.97
CA GLN A 135 17.33 16.81 3.97
C GLN A 135 18.22 15.77 4.64
N LEU A 136 18.03 14.53 4.28
CA LEU A 136 18.72 13.35 4.77
C LEU A 136 19.56 12.72 3.64
N SER A 137 20.24 11.62 3.96
CA SER A 137 21.04 10.87 2.99
C SER A 137 20.18 10.31 1.87
N ASP A 138 20.60 10.53 0.62
CA ASP A 138 19.90 10.07 -0.57
C ASP A 138 19.76 8.53 -0.62
N TYR A 139 18.63 8.08 -1.14
CA TYR A 139 18.37 6.66 -1.39
C TYR A 139 19.38 6.08 -2.40
N PRO A 140 20.03 4.96 -2.09
CA PRO A 140 21.18 4.48 -2.90
C PRO A 140 20.78 3.86 -4.24
N ALA A 141 19.57 3.28 -4.37
CA ALA A 141 19.16 2.63 -5.61
C ALA A 141 18.70 3.62 -6.69
N ASN A 142 18.46 3.10 -7.89
CA ASN A 142 17.93 3.88 -9.01
C ASN A 142 16.42 3.74 -9.20
N THR A 143 15.81 2.66 -8.67
CA THR A 143 14.39 2.34 -8.80
C THR A 143 13.59 3.07 -7.72
N THR A 144 13.20 4.30 -7.98
CA THR A 144 12.68 5.20 -6.95
C THR A 144 11.20 5.58 -7.09
N ALA A 145 10.56 5.25 -8.20
CA ALA A 145 9.13 5.50 -8.37
C ALA A 145 8.31 4.26 -8.04
N ARG A 146 7.18 4.42 -7.31
CA ARG A 146 6.28 3.32 -6.95
C ARG A 146 6.97 2.24 -6.11
N THR A 147 7.80 2.64 -5.18
CA THR A 147 8.42 1.75 -4.18
C THR A 147 7.38 1.27 -3.18
N VAL A 148 7.65 0.13 -2.55
CA VAL A 148 6.97 -0.27 -1.32
C VAL A 148 7.77 0.21 -0.13
N SER A 149 7.08 0.55 0.96
CA SER A 149 7.72 0.94 2.21
C SER A 149 7.03 0.30 3.41
N MET A 150 7.83 0.00 4.41
CA MET A 150 7.39 -0.61 5.68
C MET A 150 8.23 -0.02 6.80
N ILE A 151 7.73 -0.05 8.02
CA ILE A 151 8.41 0.51 9.18
C ILE A 151 8.33 -0.42 10.37
N GLY A 152 9.42 -0.54 11.12
CA GLY A 152 9.46 -1.27 12.39
C GLY A 152 10.75 -1.02 13.14
N ASP A 153 10.65 -0.97 14.48
CA ASP A 153 11.77 -0.90 15.43
C ASP A 153 12.82 0.19 15.14
N GLY A 154 12.36 1.37 14.67
CA GLY A 154 13.25 2.50 14.35
C GLY A 154 13.95 2.40 12.99
N GLU A 155 13.59 1.44 12.17
CA GLU A 155 14.13 1.23 10.84
C GLU A 155 13.05 1.33 9.77
N LEU A 156 13.40 1.89 8.61
CA LEU A 156 12.52 1.93 7.45
C LEU A 156 13.03 0.95 6.39
N TYR A 157 12.12 0.19 5.81
CA TYR A 157 12.40 -0.74 4.74
C TYR A 157 11.78 -0.21 3.46
N VAL A 158 12.60 0.11 2.47
CA VAL A 158 12.17 0.66 1.17
C VAL A 158 12.76 -0.17 0.05
N GLY A 159 11.94 -0.51 -0.92
CA GLY A 159 12.44 -1.29 -2.04
C GLY A 159 11.44 -1.47 -3.17
N TYR A 160 11.77 -2.40 -4.09
CA TYR A 160 11.05 -2.54 -5.34
C TYR A 160 11.12 -1.25 -6.17
N GLY A 161 10.05 -0.90 -6.88
CA GLY A 161 9.98 0.34 -7.64
C GLY A 161 10.45 0.23 -9.07
N PHE A 162 10.49 1.38 -9.73
CA PHE A 162 10.73 1.51 -11.15
C PHE A 162 11.70 2.65 -11.48
N CYS A 163 12.63 2.37 -12.40
CA CYS A 163 13.41 3.35 -13.14
C CYS A 163 13.91 2.66 -14.42
N TRP A 164 13.13 2.68 -15.50
CA TRP A 164 13.39 1.95 -16.77
C TRP A 164 13.47 0.41 -16.61
N THR A 165 13.72 -0.05 -15.41
CA THR A 165 13.68 -1.44 -14.97
C THR A 165 12.87 -1.54 -13.70
N TYR A 166 12.53 -2.75 -13.29
CA TYR A 166 11.92 -3.02 -11.99
C TYR A 166 12.75 -4.04 -11.24
N GLU A 167 12.99 -3.75 -9.97
CA GLU A 167 13.85 -4.55 -9.10
C GLU A 167 13.03 -5.17 -7.96
N ARG A 168 13.69 -5.96 -7.14
CA ARG A 168 13.18 -6.52 -5.90
C ARG A 168 14.09 -6.18 -4.72
N ASP A 169 15.09 -5.36 -4.98
CA ASP A 169 16.05 -4.97 -3.97
C ASP A 169 15.35 -4.19 -2.86
N MET A 170 15.76 -4.48 -1.64
CA MET A 170 15.28 -3.80 -0.44
C MET A 170 16.46 -3.13 0.24
N TYR A 171 16.20 -1.96 0.79
CA TYR A 171 17.15 -1.20 1.58
C TYR A 171 16.55 -0.89 2.93
N ARG A 172 17.39 -0.92 3.96
CA ARG A 172 17.09 -0.49 5.30
C ARG A 172 17.67 0.89 5.52
N TYR A 173 16.87 1.79 6.02
CA TYR A 173 17.29 3.10 6.49
C TYR A 173 17.30 3.10 8.02
N ASP A 174 18.45 3.39 8.59
CA ASP A 174 18.67 3.57 10.01
C ASP A 174 18.44 5.06 10.33
N ILE A 175 17.42 5.32 11.13
CA ILE A 175 16.97 6.67 11.47
C ILE A 175 17.98 7.41 12.36
N GLU A 176 18.67 6.69 13.26
CA GLU A 176 19.61 7.30 14.20
C GLU A 176 20.90 7.76 13.52
N THR A 177 21.36 6.99 12.55
CA THR A 177 22.64 7.24 11.87
C THR A 177 22.52 7.92 10.52
N ASP A 178 21.31 8.13 10.00
CA ASP A 178 21.03 8.65 8.65
C ASP A 178 21.78 7.84 7.57
N THR A 179 21.69 6.51 7.65
CA THR A 179 22.39 5.64 6.73
C THR A 179 21.51 4.60 6.08
N TRP A 180 21.78 4.31 4.80
CA TRP A 180 21.15 3.24 4.05
C TRP A 180 22.04 2.00 3.98
N SER A 181 21.44 0.84 4.16
CA SER A 181 22.11 -0.45 3.96
C SER A 181 21.30 -1.35 3.04
N PHE A 182 21.98 -2.05 2.15
CA PHE A 182 21.36 -3.05 1.27
C PHE A 182 20.97 -4.29 2.08
N ILE A 183 19.78 -4.82 1.81
CA ILE A 183 19.32 -6.08 2.36
C ILE A 183 19.40 -7.14 1.28
N ASP A 184 20.22 -8.18 1.51
CA ASP A 184 20.26 -9.33 0.61
C ASP A 184 18.97 -10.15 0.78
N VAL A 185 18.04 -9.92 -0.12
CA VAL A 185 16.73 -10.58 -0.10
C VAL A 185 16.89 -12.05 -0.49
N HIS A 186 16.77 -12.93 0.49
CA HIS A 186 16.85 -14.36 0.26
C HIS A 186 15.60 -14.89 -0.43
N LEU A 187 15.81 -15.42 -1.61
CA LEU A 187 14.76 -16.08 -2.37
C LEU A 187 14.61 -17.54 -1.91
N ASP A 188 13.38 -17.97 -1.68
CA ASP A 188 13.11 -19.39 -1.71
C ASP A 188 13.41 -19.92 -3.13
N ARG A 189 14.57 -20.55 -3.29
CA ARG A 189 15.03 -21.10 -4.57
C ARG A 189 14.10 -22.19 -5.14
N LYS A 190 13.19 -22.72 -4.30
CA LYS A 190 12.17 -23.70 -4.73
C LYS A 190 10.93 -23.02 -5.33
N ALA A 191 10.68 -21.77 -4.96
CA ALA A 191 9.60 -20.97 -5.53
C ALA A 191 10.19 -19.94 -6.51
N PHE A 192 10.49 -20.33 -7.73
CA PHE A 192 11.08 -19.52 -8.80
C PHE A 192 10.42 -18.14 -9.05
N THR A 193 9.34 -17.84 -8.36
CA THR A 193 8.45 -16.72 -8.63
C THR A 193 8.19 -15.81 -7.42
N PHE A 194 8.77 -16.07 -6.25
CA PHE A 194 8.47 -15.28 -5.05
C PHE A 194 9.72 -14.87 -4.27
N PRO A 195 9.87 -13.61 -3.83
CA PRO A 195 9.12 -12.44 -4.29
C PRO A 195 9.48 -12.09 -5.74
N MET A 196 8.50 -11.55 -6.47
CA MET A 196 8.70 -11.19 -7.88
C MET A 196 9.26 -9.78 -8.01
N ARG A 197 10.17 -9.55 -8.96
CA ARG A 197 10.52 -8.21 -9.41
C ARG A 197 9.25 -7.52 -9.92
N SER A 198 8.90 -6.37 -9.35
CA SER A 198 7.68 -5.67 -9.73
C SER A 198 7.75 -4.19 -9.32
N PHE A 199 6.82 -3.40 -9.83
CA PHE A 199 6.58 -2.04 -9.38
C PHE A 199 5.07 -1.80 -9.22
N GLY A 200 4.69 -0.71 -8.52
CA GLY A 200 3.29 -0.38 -8.30
C GLY A 200 2.57 -1.41 -7.44
N GLY A 201 3.32 -2.16 -6.64
CA GLY A 201 2.80 -2.92 -5.52
C GLY A 201 2.47 -2.02 -4.35
N VAL A 202 1.91 -2.62 -3.31
CA VAL A 202 1.62 -1.96 -2.04
C VAL A 202 2.46 -2.56 -0.92
N GLY A 203 2.76 -1.74 0.10
CA GLY A 203 3.46 -2.18 1.31
C GLY A 203 2.95 -1.44 2.52
N THR A 204 2.95 -2.11 3.67
CA THR A 204 2.52 -1.55 4.95
C THR A 204 3.02 -2.38 6.12
N THR A 205 2.91 -1.83 7.32
CA THR A 205 3.16 -2.53 8.59
C THR A 205 1.85 -2.64 9.36
N CYS A 206 1.57 -3.82 9.90
CA CYS A 206 0.43 -4.11 10.75
C CYS A 206 0.87 -5.07 11.86
N GLN A 207 0.58 -4.75 13.13
CA GLN A 207 0.99 -5.56 14.28
C GLN A 207 2.52 -5.82 14.34
N SER A 208 3.33 -4.81 14.04
CA SER A 208 4.80 -4.93 13.93
C SER A 208 5.28 -5.97 12.90
N ARG A 209 4.43 -6.35 11.95
CA ARG A 209 4.72 -7.25 10.85
C ARG A 209 4.64 -6.49 9.53
N HIS A 210 5.55 -6.78 8.62
CA HIS A 210 5.73 -6.04 7.38
C HIS A 210 5.14 -6.81 6.21
N PHE A 211 4.22 -6.22 5.49
CA PHE A 211 3.52 -6.86 4.38
C PHE A 211 3.71 -6.08 3.10
N ALA A 212 3.90 -6.79 1.99
CA ALA A 212 3.83 -6.20 0.67
C ALA A 212 3.32 -7.21 -0.37
N GLY A 213 2.84 -6.67 -1.48
CA GLY A 213 2.38 -7.52 -2.57
C GLY A 213 1.76 -6.75 -3.72
N THR A 214 1.06 -7.50 -4.57
CA THR A 214 0.51 -7.00 -5.84
C THR A 214 1.59 -6.48 -6.80
N GLY A 215 1.26 -5.51 -7.64
CA GLY A 215 2.22 -4.87 -8.54
C GLY A 215 2.16 -5.39 -9.97
N PHE A 216 3.13 -4.96 -10.78
CA PHE A 216 3.18 -5.23 -12.21
C PHE A 216 4.56 -5.73 -12.65
N ARG A 217 4.56 -6.79 -13.48
CA ARG A 217 5.70 -7.29 -14.22
C ARG A 217 5.20 -7.96 -15.49
N ALA A 218 5.15 -7.27 -16.60
CA ALA A 218 4.50 -7.73 -17.84
C ALA A 218 2.99 -7.97 -17.73
N TYR A 219 2.45 -8.28 -16.57
CA TYR A 219 1.04 -8.38 -16.19
C TYR A 219 0.88 -8.04 -14.70
N SER A 220 -0.33 -7.74 -14.29
CA SER A 220 -0.64 -7.47 -12.88
C SER A 220 -0.52 -8.73 -12.02
N LEU A 221 -0.17 -8.53 -10.76
CA LEU A 221 0.13 -9.59 -9.81
C LEU A 221 -0.87 -9.57 -8.64
N ASN A 222 -1.00 -10.69 -7.96
CA ASN A 222 -1.78 -10.81 -6.72
C ASN A 222 -1.01 -11.45 -5.56
N TRP A 223 0.31 -11.61 -5.72
CA TRP A 223 1.12 -12.17 -4.64
C TRP A 223 1.02 -11.31 -3.37
N TRP A 224 1.12 -11.95 -2.22
CA TRP A 224 1.17 -11.31 -0.92
C TRP A 224 2.21 -12.00 -0.06
N GLY A 225 3.00 -11.24 0.63
CA GLY A 225 4.08 -11.76 1.46
C GLY A 225 4.32 -10.91 2.68
N GLU A 226 4.91 -11.53 3.67
CA GLU A 226 5.44 -10.92 4.87
C GLU A 226 6.95 -10.88 4.78
N PHE A 227 7.52 -9.72 5.03
CA PHE A 227 8.95 -9.47 5.03
C PHE A 227 9.46 -9.48 6.46
N ASP A 228 10.55 -10.17 6.74
CA ASP A 228 11.24 -10.06 8.01
C ASP A 228 12.50 -9.19 7.90
N PRO A 229 12.93 -8.54 9.01
CA PRO A 229 14.12 -7.68 9.04
C PRO A 229 15.42 -8.38 8.65
N GLN A 230 15.47 -9.71 8.65
CA GLN A 230 16.60 -10.52 8.23
C GLN A 230 16.69 -10.71 6.70
N GLY A 231 15.74 -10.09 5.97
CA GLY A 231 15.72 -10.11 4.52
C GLY A 231 14.97 -11.30 3.90
N GLN A 232 14.18 -12.03 4.69
CA GLN A 232 13.40 -13.13 4.18
C GLN A 232 11.96 -12.72 3.87
N TRP A 233 11.43 -13.29 2.80
CA TRP A 233 10.02 -13.18 2.45
C TRP A 233 9.30 -14.49 2.75
N HIS A 234 8.23 -14.38 3.53
CA HIS A 234 7.32 -15.48 3.83
C HIS A 234 6.06 -15.31 2.99
N LYS A 235 5.83 -16.27 2.09
CA LYS A 235 4.62 -16.24 1.26
C LYS A 235 3.38 -16.34 2.14
N ARG A 236 2.40 -15.46 1.89
CA ARG A 236 1.07 -15.45 2.48
C ARG A 236 0.02 -15.75 1.42
N ARG A 237 -1.25 -15.89 1.83
CA ARG A 237 -2.35 -16.08 0.88
C ARG A 237 -2.44 -14.88 -0.04
N ASN A 238 -2.44 -15.14 -1.34
CA ASN A 238 -2.53 -14.08 -2.35
C ASN A 238 -3.79 -13.23 -2.15
N VAL A 239 -3.70 -11.96 -2.54
CA VAL A 239 -4.87 -11.07 -2.62
C VAL A 239 -5.92 -11.72 -3.52
N PRO A 240 -7.17 -11.93 -3.05
CA PRO A 240 -8.20 -12.62 -3.82
C PRO A 240 -8.70 -11.80 -5.00
N GLY A 241 -9.46 -12.45 -5.88
CA GLY A 241 -10.04 -11.83 -7.05
C GLY A 241 -9.04 -11.54 -8.16
N VAL A 242 -9.22 -10.40 -8.82
CA VAL A 242 -8.44 -10.03 -10.00
C VAL A 242 -7.06 -9.51 -9.58
N THR A 243 -6.02 -9.92 -10.33
CA THR A 243 -4.65 -9.40 -10.12
C THR A 243 -4.61 -7.88 -10.32
N ARG A 244 -3.74 -7.20 -9.57
CA ARG A 244 -3.74 -5.73 -9.53
C ARG A 244 -2.38 -5.10 -9.40
N THR A 245 -2.27 -3.87 -9.88
CA THR A 245 -1.16 -2.94 -9.65
C THR A 245 -1.73 -1.57 -9.30
N ILE A 246 -0.89 -0.67 -8.80
CA ILE A 246 -1.26 0.72 -8.48
C ILE A 246 -2.55 0.84 -7.63
N ALA A 247 -2.77 -0.13 -6.77
CA ALA A 247 -3.80 -0.12 -5.74
C ALA A 247 -3.40 0.81 -4.59
N ALA A 248 -4.34 1.13 -3.72
CA ALA A 248 -4.05 1.75 -2.44
C ALA A 248 -3.98 0.70 -1.32
N CYS A 249 -3.22 1.01 -0.26
CA CYS A 249 -3.09 0.16 0.92
C CYS A 249 -3.10 1.03 2.18
N ALA A 250 -3.79 0.53 3.20
CA ALA A 250 -3.77 1.10 4.54
C ALA A 250 -3.85 -0.03 5.58
N ALA A 251 -3.37 0.23 6.79
CA ALA A 251 -3.49 -0.72 7.89
C ALA A 251 -4.08 -0.06 9.12
N THR A 252 -4.98 -0.76 9.79
CA THR A 252 -5.37 -0.50 11.17
C THR A 252 -4.53 -1.33 12.12
N ASP A 253 -4.78 -1.25 13.43
CA ASP A 253 -4.08 -2.08 14.41
C ASP A 253 -4.19 -3.59 14.13
N ASN A 254 -5.29 -4.03 13.51
CA ASN A 254 -5.59 -5.44 13.35
C ASN A 254 -5.56 -5.96 11.92
N TYR A 255 -5.79 -5.12 10.92
CA TYR A 255 -6.04 -5.54 9.55
C TYR A 255 -5.30 -4.69 8.54
N VAL A 256 -4.97 -5.31 7.40
CA VAL A 256 -4.47 -4.61 6.22
C VAL A 256 -5.58 -4.55 5.16
N TYR A 257 -5.70 -3.41 4.49
CA TYR A 257 -6.66 -3.21 3.41
C TYR A 257 -5.92 -2.96 2.11
N VAL A 258 -6.31 -3.71 1.07
CA VAL A 258 -5.87 -3.49 -0.31
C VAL A 258 -7.10 -3.11 -1.13
N ILE A 259 -7.07 -1.94 -1.73
CA ILE A 259 -8.25 -1.29 -2.29
C ILE A 259 -8.03 -0.96 -3.75
N GLY A 260 -8.97 -1.31 -4.61
CA GLY A 260 -8.98 -0.95 -6.02
C GLY A 260 -7.71 -1.32 -6.77
N GLY A 261 -7.20 -0.40 -7.57
CA GLY A 261 -6.07 -0.58 -8.46
C GLY A 261 -6.49 -0.87 -9.89
N MET A 262 -5.55 -1.35 -10.68
CA MET A 262 -5.77 -1.69 -12.08
C MET A 262 -5.32 -3.11 -12.36
N HIS A 263 -6.16 -3.87 -13.05
CA HIS A 263 -5.77 -5.11 -13.70
C HIS A 263 -5.22 -4.82 -15.10
N PHE A 264 -4.08 -5.41 -15.41
CA PHE A 264 -3.51 -5.41 -16.74
C PHE A 264 -3.02 -6.83 -17.04
N GLY A 265 -3.70 -7.51 -17.97
CA GLY A 265 -3.45 -8.92 -18.30
C GLY A 265 -2.32 -9.14 -19.30
N GLY A 266 -1.69 -8.07 -19.80
CA GLY A 266 -0.61 -8.12 -20.80
C GLY A 266 -0.92 -7.30 -22.05
N VAL A 267 -0.06 -7.41 -23.07
CA VAL A 267 -0.05 -6.53 -24.27
C VAL A 267 -1.34 -6.58 -25.12
N ASN A 268 -2.13 -7.65 -25.00
CA ASN A 268 -3.33 -7.85 -25.82
C ASN A 268 -4.62 -7.92 -25.00
N THR A 269 -4.63 -7.38 -23.78
CA THR A 269 -5.82 -7.39 -22.92
C THR A 269 -6.18 -5.97 -22.52
N ASP A 270 -7.47 -5.68 -22.51
CA ASP A 270 -7.98 -4.43 -21.97
C ASP A 270 -7.69 -4.34 -20.46
N GLY A 271 -7.31 -3.16 -20.00
CA GLY A 271 -7.16 -2.90 -18.58
C GLY A 271 -8.52 -2.82 -17.88
N GLN A 272 -8.57 -3.21 -16.61
CA GLN A 272 -9.75 -3.05 -15.77
C GLN A 272 -9.38 -2.28 -14.52
N VAL A 273 -10.08 -1.17 -14.24
CA VAL A 273 -9.94 -0.44 -12.97
C VAL A 273 -10.84 -1.11 -11.95
N LEU A 274 -10.28 -1.43 -10.80
CA LEU A 274 -10.93 -2.23 -9.75
C LEU A 274 -11.54 -1.32 -8.68
N HIS A 275 -12.63 -1.78 -8.06
CA HIS A 275 -13.37 -1.05 -7.04
C HIS A 275 -13.46 -1.82 -5.71
N ASP A 276 -13.06 -3.08 -5.68
CA ASP A 276 -13.18 -3.95 -4.51
C ASP A 276 -12.25 -3.53 -3.36
N ILE A 277 -12.72 -3.76 -2.13
CA ILE A 277 -11.99 -3.55 -0.89
C ILE A 277 -11.73 -4.91 -0.26
N GLN A 278 -10.46 -5.30 -0.22
CA GLN A 278 -10.01 -6.56 0.36
C GLN A 278 -9.34 -6.31 1.71
N GLN A 279 -9.81 -6.97 2.75
CA GLN A 279 -9.24 -6.94 4.09
C GLN A 279 -8.45 -8.20 4.36
N TYR A 280 -7.23 -8.06 4.84
CA TYR A 280 -6.34 -9.15 5.26
C TYR A 280 -6.23 -9.20 6.78
N ASP A 281 -6.41 -10.37 7.34
CA ASP A 281 -6.12 -10.68 8.74
C ASP A 281 -4.75 -11.35 8.85
N PRO A 282 -3.74 -10.66 9.43
CA PRO A 282 -2.41 -11.21 9.61
C PRO A 282 -2.34 -12.41 10.56
N GLN A 283 -3.28 -12.54 11.51
CA GLN A 283 -3.26 -13.61 12.50
C GLN A 283 -3.71 -14.95 11.91
N THR A 284 -4.71 -14.90 11.02
CA THR A 284 -5.30 -16.12 10.43
C THR A 284 -4.81 -16.39 9.01
N ASP A 285 -4.04 -15.45 8.42
CA ASP A 285 -3.63 -15.49 7.01
C ASP A 285 -4.85 -15.63 6.07
N THR A 286 -5.90 -14.85 6.31
CA THR A 286 -7.13 -14.89 5.53
C THR A 286 -7.52 -13.53 4.97
N TRP A 287 -8.22 -13.57 3.84
CA TRP A 287 -8.78 -12.39 3.20
C TRP A 287 -10.30 -12.40 3.28
N ARG A 288 -10.87 -11.21 3.36
CA ARG A 288 -12.31 -10.98 3.28
C ARG A 288 -12.60 -9.79 2.36
N HIS A 289 -13.57 -9.93 1.47
CA HIS A 289 -14.16 -8.81 0.75
C HIS A 289 -15.08 -8.03 1.70
N VAL A 290 -14.84 -6.74 1.88
CA VAL A 290 -15.57 -5.90 2.85
C VAL A 290 -16.48 -4.86 2.18
N GLY A 291 -16.43 -4.74 0.87
CA GLY A 291 -17.29 -3.85 0.09
C GLY A 291 -16.60 -3.36 -1.18
N ASP A 292 -17.27 -2.46 -1.86
CA ASP A 292 -16.82 -1.84 -3.11
C ASP A 292 -16.83 -0.33 -2.99
N LEU A 293 -15.85 0.33 -3.64
CA LEU A 293 -15.80 1.78 -3.70
C LEU A 293 -17.04 2.35 -4.41
N PRO A 294 -17.69 3.35 -3.85
CA PRO A 294 -18.76 4.07 -4.54
C PRO A 294 -18.27 4.72 -5.84
N HIS A 295 -19.15 4.77 -6.84
CA HIS A 295 -18.88 5.43 -8.12
C HIS A 295 -17.72 4.82 -8.95
N GLY A 296 -17.54 3.50 -8.89
CA GLY A 296 -16.63 2.76 -9.74
C GLY A 296 -15.19 2.65 -9.25
N GLY A 297 -14.35 2.09 -10.10
CA GLY A 297 -12.97 1.78 -9.77
C GLY A 297 -12.06 2.99 -9.58
N ARG A 298 -10.94 2.74 -8.90
CA ARG A 298 -9.88 3.74 -8.68
C ARG A 298 -8.51 3.13 -8.86
N MET A 299 -7.64 3.87 -9.51
CA MET A 299 -6.21 3.57 -9.63
C MET A 299 -5.38 4.82 -9.30
N ASN A 300 -4.09 4.65 -8.96
CA ASN A 300 -3.23 5.78 -8.58
C ASN A 300 -3.81 6.64 -7.46
N HIS A 301 -4.70 6.07 -6.68
CA HIS A 301 -5.38 6.68 -5.54
C HIS A 301 -4.59 6.43 -4.26
N LEU A 302 -5.03 7.03 -3.17
CA LEU A 302 -4.42 6.83 -1.86
C LEU A 302 -5.41 6.25 -0.86
N ALA A 303 -4.86 5.64 0.19
CA ALA A 303 -5.58 5.26 1.38
C ALA A 303 -4.70 5.49 2.61
N PHE A 304 -5.33 5.81 3.73
CA PHE A 304 -4.69 5.95 5.04
C PHE A 304 -5.68 5.54 6.13
N SER A 305 -5.16 5.28 7.31
CA SER A 305 -5.98 4.97 8.49
C SER A 305 -5.84 6.05 9.55
N VAL A 306 -6.98 6.39 10.19
CA VAL A 306 -7.00 7.17 11.43
C VAL A 306 -7.82 6.38 12.44
N GLY A 307 -7.15 5.91 13.49
CA GLY A 307 -7.71 4.93 14.41
C GLY A 307 -8.18 3.67 13.67
N LYS A 308 -9.45 3.29 13.85
CA LYS A 308 -10.05 2.11 13.19
C LYS A 308 -10.69 2.40 11.84
N ARG A 309 -10.60 3.63 11.35
CA ARG A 309 -11.23 4.06 10.11
C ARG A 309 -10.23 4.09 8.98
N ILE A 310 -10.63 3.61 7.80
CA ILE A 310 -9.86 3.71 6.56
C ILE A 310 -10.44 4.82 5.72
N TYR A 311 -9.61 5.72 5.27
CA TYR A 311 -9.94 6.77 4.32
C TYR A 311 -9.33 6.44 2.98
N VAL A 312 -10.10 6.59 1.90
CA VAL A 312 -9.67 6.26 0.55
C VAL A 312 -10.25 7.24 -0.45
N GLY A 313 -9.48 7.62 -1.45
CA GLY A 313 -9.97 8.50 -2.51
C GLY A 313 -8.88 9.07 -3.39
N LEU A 314 -9.21 10.16 -4.10
CA LEU A 314 -8.39 10.76 -5.14
C LEU A 314 -8.11 9.79 -6.30
N GLY A 315 -6.97 9.94 -6.99
CA GLY A 315 -6.58 9.04 -8.07
C GLY A 315 -7.35 9.26 -9.36
N GLU A 316 -7.41 8.22 -10.17
CA GLU A 316 -8.04 8.21 -11.50
C GLU A 316 -9.15 7.17 -11.54
N ASN A 317 -10.26 7.51 -12.21
CA ASN A 317 -11.35 6.59 -12.48
C ASN A 317 -11.09 5.77 -13.76
N GLU A 318 -12.09 5.03 -14.21
CA GLU A 318 -12.05 4.21 -15.43
C GLU A 318 -11.83 5.03 -16.72
N ASP A 319 -12.28 6.29 -16.73
CA ASP A 319 -12.09 7.23 -17.85
C ASP A 319 -10.77 8.03 -17.74
N ILE A 320 -9.88 7.65 -16.82
CA ILE A 320 -8.60 8.34 -16.53
C ILE A 320 -8.81 9.80 -16.06
N GLN A 321 -9.98 10.10 -15.51
CA GLN A 321 -10.28 11.41 -14.94
C GLN A 321 -9.78 11.47 -13.49
N ILE A 322 -9.12 12.56 -13.14
CA ILE A 322 -8.63 12.77 -11.78
C ILE A 322 -9.79 13.12 -10.85
N CYS A 323 -9.89 12.41 -9.76
CA CYS A 323 -10.96 12.50 -8.78
C CYS A 323 -10.55 13.32 -7.54
N SER A 324 -11.53 13.96 -6.91
CA SER A 324 -11.38 14.71 -5.64
C SER A 324 -12.05 14.04 -4.46
N ASN A 325 -12.97 13.11 -4.71
CA ASN A 325 -13.82 12.51 -3.68
C ASN A 325 -13.04 11.58 -2.77
N MET A 326 -13.44 11.59 -1.50
CA MET A 326 -12.91 10.76 -0.43
C MET A 326 -14.03 9.98 0.24
N TYR A 327 -13.71 8.83 0.75
CA TYR A 327 -14.63 7.95 1.48
C TYR A 327 -13.98 7.46 2.76
N CYS A 328 -14.80 7.26 3.79
CA CYS A 328 -14.42 6.64 5.05
C CYS A 328 -15.08 5.26 5.16
N ILE A 329 -14.29 4.24 5.44
CA ILE A 329 -14.71 2.85 5.63
C ILE A 329 -14.53 2.52 7.10
N TYR A 330 -15.58 2.04 7.76
CA TYR A 330 -15.57 1.68 9.17
C TYR A 330 -16.55 0.56 9.49
N GLU A 331 -16.28 -0.15 10.58
CA GLU A 331 -17.18 -1.17 11.13
C GLU A 331 -18.41 -0.49 11.80
N LYS A 332 -19.58 -1.13 11.63
CA LYS A 332 -20.83 -0.72 12.31
C LYS A 332 -20.83 -1.14 13.75
#